data_5d3a3b9c1adfd08218aba356e83c1555
#
_entry.id   5d3a3b9c1adfd08218aba356e83c1555
#
_cell.length_a   1.000
_cell.length_b   1.000
_cell.length_c   1.000
_cell.angle_alpha   90.00
_cell.angle_beta   90.00
_cell.angle_gamma   90.00
#
_symmetry.space_group_name_H-M   'P 1'
#
loop_
_entity.id
_entity.type
_entity.pdbx_description
1 polymer ?
#
loop_
_entity_poly.entity_id
_entity_poly.type
_entity_poly.pdbx_seq_one_letter_code
_entity_poly.pdbx_strand_id
1 'polypeptide(L)'
;KVFGLHQVPAGWVVVTAGNPPEFNKSVSEFDIVTLDRVKRVECQPDFGVWKEYAYYAGVHPAIISYLELHPDHYYMVDASDKNNYRFVTARGWEDLSEMMQLYEESGILVDHALAAQYVQNPEFSKSFAEYYDRFNYYREKYDVDAILEGGITAQNIADARAAGTEEAVALMNLLMDGITYTMRSCIQMEKMIRLIHPRMEDILVKINNGLSCRQIISEHIMDCNKSLDKAVRARNISPSNKKIQHWILHNLEAYLDKCTNEGRDNKNRCTVILQNSFNNLLHGANNVTQQSMNGLKYAFDFLENAYGADSNVMKKFIEELKINCHTTNFIKKYGSEQFYRLAGEPVQQPTYNNLYDLNLTDCLLEQE
;
A
#
# COMPACT_ATOMS: atom_id res chain seq x y z
N LYS A 1 21.96 32.87 8.11
CA LYS A 1 22.13 31.90 9.22
C LYS A 1 23.36 31.04 8.95
N VAL A 2 24.10 30.66 9.98
CA VAL A 2 25.31 29.81 9.87
C VAL A 2 25.12 28.63 10.81
N PHE A 3 25.40 27.42 10.34
CA PHE A 3 25.42 26.19 11.13
C PHE A 3 26.86 25.61 11.07
N GLY A 4 27.59 25.72 12.16
CA GLY A 4 29.00 25.43 12.18
C GLY A 4 29.79 26.36 11.20
N LEU A 5 30.48 25.76 10.25
CA LEU A 5 31.20 26.47 9.18
C LEU A 5 30.37 26.70 7.91
N HIS A 6 29.14 26.21 7.86
CA HIS A 6 28.30 26.25 6.66
C HIS A 6 27.24 27.33 6.75
N GLN A 7 27.16 28.16 5.70
CA GLN A 7 26.08 29.14 5.57
C GLN A 7 24.79 28.45 5.08
N VAL A 8 23.69 28.60 5.85
CA VAL A 8 22.39 28.09 5.45
C VAL A 8 21.79 29.01 4.38
N PRO A 9 21.46 28.51 3.19
CA PRO A 9 20.90 29.32 2.11
C PRO A 9 19.60 30.02 2.51
N ALA A 10 19.26 31.11 1.81
CA ALA A 10 17.99 31.80 2.03
C ALA A 10 16.81 30.88 1.71
N GLY A 11 15.77 30.95 2.52
CA GLY A 11 14.58 30.08 2.39
C GLY A 11 14.65 28.74 3.09
N TRP A 12 15.81 28.37 3.64
CA TRP A 12 15.97 27.12 4.41
C TRP A 12 15.70 27.34 5.91
N VAL A 13 15.11 26.32 6.52
CA VAL A 13 14.87 26.22 7.97
C VAL A 13 15.69 25.08 8.52
N VAL A 14 16.37 25.31 9.64
CA VAL A 14 17.07 24.25 10.38
C VAL A 14 16.07 23.60 11.32
N VAL A 15 15.86 22.29 11.18
CA VAL A 15 15.01 21.48 12.05
C VAL A 15 15.90 20.46 12.75
N THR A 16 15.75 20.33 14.07
CA THR A 16 16.42 19.32 14.88
C THR A 16 15.39 18.43 15.54
N ALA A 17 15.65 17.14 15.61
CA ALA A 17 14.85 16.17 16.34
C ALA A 17 15.72 15.54 17.43
N GLY A 18 15.14 15.30 18.58
CA GLY A 18 15.83 14.67 19.70
C GLY A 18 14.83 14.04 20.66
N ASN A 19 15.31 13.11 21.47
CA ASN A 19 14.52 12.50 22.53
C ASN A 19 14.60 13.34 23.80
N PRO A 20 13.53 13.40 24.63
CA PRO A 20 13.57 14.08 25.89
C PRO A 20 14.52 13.40 26.89
N PRO A 21 14.98 14.12 27.93
CA PRO A 21 15.97 13.61 28.89
C PRO A 21 15.58 12.32 29.61
N GLU A 22 14.28 12.04 29.74
CA GLU A 22 13.76 10.82 30.33
C GLU A 22 14.20 9.56 29.57
N PHE A 23 14.35 9.67 28.25
CA PHE A 23 14.75 8.56 27.38
C PHE A 23 16.24 8.58 27.01
N ASN A 24 16.93 9.69 27.24
CA ASN A 24 18.35 9.80 26.92
C ASN A 24 19.10 10.71 27.90
N LYS A 25 19.74 10.09 28.88
CA LYS A 25 20.50 10.79 29.92
C LYS A 25 21.73 11.54 29.40
N SER A 26 22.15 11.32 28.16
CA SER A 26 23.27 11.99 27.52
C SER A 26 22.89 13.29 26.81
N VAL A 27 21.61 13.68 26.85
CA VAL A 27 21.13 14.91 26.23
C VAL A 27 21.45 16.11 27.11
N SER A 28 22.14 17.10 26.56
CA SER A 28 22.26 18.42 27.19
C SER A 28 21.03 19.26 26.83
N GLU A 29 20.45 19.86 27.83
CA GLU A 29 19.35 20.81 27.61
C GLU A 29 19.88 22.07 26.90
N PHE A 30 19.07 22.60 25.97
CA PHE A 30 19.38 23.90 25.38
C PHE A 30 19.31 25.00 26.44
N ASP A 31 20.25 25.95 26.35
CA ASP A 31 20.19 27.15 27.18
C ASP A 31 18.96 28.01 26.83
N ILE A 32 18.61 28.90 27.75
CA ILE A 32 17.44 29.78 27.62
C ILE A 32 17.53 30.65 26.35
N VAL A 33 18.74 31.09 25.98
CA VAL A 33 18.97 31.94 24.80
C VAL A 33 18.70 31.18 23.51
N THR A 34 19.03 29.89 23.49
CA THR A 34 18.73 29.00 22.35
C THR A 34 17.23 28.68 22.30
N LEU A 35 16.60 28.39 23.44
CA LEU A 35 15.17 28.10 23.52
C LEU A 35 14.29 29.29 23.07
N ASP A 36 14.71 30.53 23.35
CA ASP A 36 14.02 31.73 22.88
C ASP A 36 14.00 31.87 21.33
N ARG A 37 14.96 31.25 20.66
CA ARG A 37 15.15 31.34 19.20
C ARG A 37 14.58 30.16 18.41
N VAL A 38 14.18 29.09 19.08
CA VAL A 38 13.62 27.89 18.48
C VAL A 38 12.13 27.75 18.80
N LYS A 39 11.40 27.10 17.91
CA LYS A 39 10.03 26.67 18.20
C LYS A 39 10.10 25.19 18.58
N ARG A 40 9.73 24.91 19.82
CA ARG A 40 9.62 23.53 20.31
C ARG A 40 8.28 22.94 19.89
N VAL A 41 8.33 21.76 19.31
CA VAL A 41 7.17 20.93 18.98
C VAL A 41 7.35 19.61 19.70
N GLU A 42 6.39 19.25 20.53
CA GLU A 42 6.35 17.95 21.21
C GLU A 42 5.51 17.00 20.39
N CYS A 43 6.11 15.86 20.00
CA CYS A 43 5.42 14.80 19.29
C CYS A 43 5.12 13.68 20.29
N GLN A 44 3.86 13.37 20.49
CA GLN A 44 3.41 12.25 21.32
C GLN A 44 2.97 11.09 20.45
N PRO A 45 3.16 9.85 20.90
CA PRO A 45 2.62 8.67 20.21
C PRO A 45 1.09 8.73 20.19
N ASP A 46 0.51 8.56 19.02
CA ASP A 46 -0.94 8.49 18.81
C ASP A 46 -1.25 7.31 17.91
N PHE A 47 -2.01 6.34 18.41
CA PHE A 47 -2.35 5.13 17.66
C PHE A 47 -3.21 5.44 16.43
N GLY A 48 -4.18 6.37 16.55
CA GLY A 48 -5.05 6.72 15.43
C GLY A 48 -4.27 7.31 14.24
N VAL A 49 -3.37 8.26 14.53
CA VAL A 49 -2.49 8.87 13.51
C VAL A 49 -1.51 7.83 12.94
N TRP A 50 -0.93 6.98 13.81
CA TRP A 50 -0.04 5.92 13.34
C TRP A 50 -0.77 4.89 12.48
N LYS A 51 -2.02 4.57 12.76
CA LYS A 51 -2.82 3.64 11.96
C LYS A 51 -3.03 4.12 10.52
N GLU A 52 -3.26 5.42 10.31
CA GLU A 52 -3.31 6.01 8.96
C GLU A 52 -1.99 5.77 8.20
N TYR A 53 -0.87 6.01 8.88
CA TYR A 53 0.45 5.72 8.34
C TYR A 53 0.66 4.22 8.10
N ALA A 54 0.22 3.36 9.04
CA ALA A 54 0.35 1.90 8.94
C ALA A 54 -0.33 1.35 7.68
N TYR A 55 -1.51 1.84 7.34
CA TYR A 55 -2.17 1.50 6.08
C TYR A 55 -1.37 1.94 4.86
N TYR A 56 -0.84 3.16 4.88
CA TYR A 56 -0.01 3.66 3.80
C TYR A 56 1.30 2.87 3.64
N ALA A 57 1.96 2.55 4.73
CA ALA A 57 3.22 1.80 4.78
C ALA A 57 3.02 0.31 4.44
N GLY A 58 1.82 -0.22 4.62
CA GLY A 58 1.49 -1.64 4.43
C GLY A 58 1.92 -2.50 5.61
N VAL A 59 1.74 -1.97 6.83
CA VAL A 59 1.93 -2.74 8.06
C VAL A 59 0.99 -3.95 8.07
N HIS A 60 1.48 -5.07 8.58
CA HIS A 60 0.77 -6.35 8.59
C HIS A 60 -0.61 -6.23 9.27
N PRO A 61 -1.69 -6.71 8.63
CA PRO A 61 -3.08 -6.48 9.09
C PRO A 61 -3.35 -7.07 10.48
N ALA A 62 -2.72 -8.17 10.85
CA ALA A 62 -2.86 -8.74 12.20
C ALA A 62 -2.34 -7.79 13.29
N ILE A 63 -1.30 -6.99 13.02
CA ILE A 63 -0.79 -6.00 13.96
C ILE A 63 -1.80 -4.86 14.12
N ILE A 64 -2.33 -4.33 13.03
CA ILE A 64 -3.35 -3.26 13.07
C ILE A 64 -4.57 -3.75 13.84
N SER A 65 -5.06 -4.95 13.52
CA SER A 65 -6.22 -5.57 14.16
C SER A 65 -6.00 -5.84 15.66
N TYR A 66 -4.82 -6.32 16.03
CA TYR A 66 -4.45 -6.52 17.42
C TYR A 66 -4.45 -5.22 18.23
N LEU A 67 -3.83 -4.18 17.68
CA LEU A 67 -3.72 -2.89 18.36
C LEU A 67 -5.06 -2.13 18.42
N GLU A 68 -6.01 -2.44 17.56
CA GLU A 68 -7.37 -1.95 17.69
C GLU A 68 -8.12 -2.55 18.89
N LEU A 69 -7.84 -3.80 19.20
CA LEU A 69 -8.38 -4.47 20.38
C LEU A 69 -7.62 -4.09 21.66
N HIS A 70 -6.34 -3.78 21.51
CA HIS A 70 -5.42 -3.47 22.61
C HIS A 70 -4.65 -2.16 22.35
N PRO A 71 -5.30 -0.99 22.34
CA PRO A 71 -4.62 0.28 22.06
C PRO A 71 -3.49 0.61 23.03
N ASP A 72 -3.59 0.13 24.26
CA ASP A 72 -2.58 0.32 25.32
C ASP A 72 -1.25 -0.40 24.98
N HIS A 73 -1.29 -1.40 24.11
CA HIS A 73 -0.12 -2.15 23.67
C HIS A 73 0.64 -1.47 22.50
N TYR A 74 0.12 -0.37 21.96
CA TYR A 74 0.78 0.35 20.86
C TYR A 74 2.09 0.99 21.27
N TYR A 75 2.10 1.67 22.43
CA TYR A 75 3.28 2.38 22.92
C TYR A 75 3.38 2.30 24.42
N MET A 76 4.47 1.75 24.90
CA MET A 76 4.79 1.70 26.32
C MET A 76 6.31 1.76 26.51
N VAL A 77 6.78 2.56 27.46
CA VAL A 77 8.16 2.60 27.88
C VAL A 77 8.20 2.52 29.41
N ASP A 78 8.62 1.39 29.95
CA ASP A 78 8.86 1.19 31.37
C ASP A 78 10.36 1.10 31.63
N ALA A 79 10.92 2.15 32.19
CA ALA A 79 12.32 2.28 32.57
C ALA A 79 12.53 2.19 34.09
N SER A 80 11.54 1.69 34.84
CA SER A 80 11.58 1.60 36.31
C SER A 80 12.64 0.60 36.80
N ASP A 81 12.83 -0.51 36.10
CA ASP A 81 13.87 -1.49 36.36
C ASP A 81 15.08 -1.30 35.41
N LYS A 82 16.21 -0.87 35.96
CA LYS A 82 17.45 -0.62 35.18
C LYS A 82 18.03 -1.88 34.54
N ASN A 83 17.69 -3.03 35.01
CA ASN A 83 18.19 -4.33 34.52
C ASN A 83 17.24 -5.01 33.55
N ASN A 84 16.00 -4.54 33.45
CA ASN A 84 14.97 -5.18 32.63
C ASN A 84 14.02 -4.12 32.04
N TYR A 85 14.52 -3.36 31.07
CA TYR A 85 13.69 -2.41 30.35
C TYR A 85 12.59 -3.13 29.58
N ARG A 86 11.35 -2.69 29.76
CA ARG A 86 10.22 -3.15 28.97
C ARG A 86 9.74 -2.00 28.12
N PHE A 87 9.71 -2.20 26.83
CA PHE A 87 9.22 -1.17 25.93
C PHE A 87 8.57 -1.76 24.69
N VAL A 88 7.62 -1.03 24.18
CA VAL A 88 6.97 -1.26 22.89
C VAL A 88 6.83 0.09 22.22
N THR A 89 7.16 0.15 20.95
CA THR A 89 7.13 1.39 20.19
C THR A 89 6.50 1.17 18.80
N ALA A 90 6.04 2.23 18.18
CA ALA A 90 5.57 2.21 16.80
C ALA A 90 6.57 1.56 15.83
N ARG A 91 7.87 1.87 16.00
CA ARG A 91 8.93 1.25 15.20
C ARG A 91 9.04 -0.24 15.43
N GLY A 92 8.94 -0.71 16.68
CA GLY A 92 8.98 -2.14 16.97
C GLY A 92 7.87 -2.92 16.28
N TRP A 93 6.66 -2.34 16.21
CA TRP A 93 5.55 -2.94 15.46
C TRP A 93 5.77 -2.92 13.94
N GLU A 94 6.38 -1.86 13.40
CA GLU A 94 6.71 -1.75 11.98
C GLU A 94 7.80 -2.75 11.58
N ASP A 95 8.89 -2.81 12.36
CA ASP A 95 9.98 -3.77 12.14
C ASP A 95 9.48 -5.23 12.25
N LEU A 96 8.60 -5.52 13.22
CA LEU A 96 7.95 -6.83 13.33
C LEU A 96 7.11 -7.14 12.08
N SER A 97 6.34 -6.17 11.59
CA SER A 97 5.53 -6.33 10.39
C SER A 97 6.37 -6.73 9.17
N GLU A 98 7.50 -6.05 8.95
CA GLU A 98 8.39 -6.38 7.83
C GLU A 98 8.92 -7.81 7.93
N MET A 99 9.28 -8.24 9.13
CA MET A 99 9.77 -9.60 9.35
C MET A 99 8.68 -10.66 9.23
N MET A 100 7.46 -10.38 9.71
CA MET A 100 6.32 -11.29 9.54
C MET A 100 6.05 -11.54 8.05
N GLN A 101 5.98 -10.48 7.24
CA GLN A 101 5.77 -10.60 5.79
C GLN A 101 6.86 -11.44 5.10
N LEU A 102 8.13 -11.23 5.47
CA LEU A 102 9.25 -12.03 4.95
C LEU A 102 9.16 -13.50 5.36
N TYR A 103 8.75 -13.78 6.59
CA TYR A 103 8.57 -15.14 7.11
C TYR A 103 7.43 -15.86 6.37
N GLU A 104 6.30 -15.18 6.19
CA GLU A 104 5.15 -15.70 5.44
C GLU A 104 5.51 -15.98 3.97
N GLU A 105 6.16 -15.02 3.28
CA GLU A 105 6.63 -15.20 1.91
C GLU A 105 7.62 -16.37 1.77
N SER A 106 8.41 -16.64 2.83
CA SER A 106 9.39 -17.72 2.88
C SER A 106 8.81 -19.05 3.38
N GLY A 107 7.54 -19.08 3.79
CA GLY A 107 6.90 -20.25 4.40
C GLY A 107 7.46 -20.58 5.79
N ILE A 108 8.03 -19.60 6.50
CA ILE A 108 8.56 -19.76 7.86
C ILE A 108 7.47 -19.38 8.86
N LEU A 109 7.36 -20.14 9.94
CA LEU A 109 6.37 -19.89 10.98
C LEU A 109 6.68 -18.59 11.73
N VAL A 110 5.71 -17.72 11.83
CA VAL A 110 5.73 -16.54 12.72
C VAL A 110 5.28 -17.01 14.10
N ASP A 111 6.16 -16.93 15.07
CA ASP A 111 5.94 -17.41 16.43
C ASP A 111 6.20 -16.34 17.49
N HIS A 112 5.98 -16.71 18.76
CA HIS A 112 6.27 -15.83 19.90
C HIS A 112 7.75 -15.41 19.96
N ALA A 113 8.70 -16.27 19.54
CA ALA A 113 10.12 -15.95 19.60
C ALA A 113 10.46 -14.80 18.63
N LEU A 114 9.83 -14.76 17.46
CA LEU A 114 9.93 -13.62 16.55
C LEU A 114 9.30 -12.36 17.16
N ALA A 115 8.07 -12.44 17.64
CA ALA A 115 7.37 -11.28 18.21
C ALA A 115 8.15 -10.65 19.38
N ALA A 116 8.74 -11.46 20.25
CA ALA A 116 9.52 -11.01 21.41
C ALA A 116 10.81 -10.26 21.07
N GLN A 117 11.33 -10.40 19.84
CA GLN A 117 12.51 -9.65 19.40
C GLN A 117 12.21 -8.16 19.17
N TYR A 118 10.98 -7.85 18.77
CA TYR A 118 10.56 -6.49 18.39
C TYR A 118 9.66 -5.84 19.44
N VAL A 119 8.79 -6.63 20.08
CA VAL A 119 7.90 -6.22 21.14
C VAL A 119 8.55 -6.63 22.47
N GLN A 120 9.39 -5.74 23.03
CA GLN A 120 10.20 -6.03 24.21
C GLN A 120 9.40 -5.88 25.52
N ASN A 121 8.18 -6.37 25.50
CA ASN A 121 7.34 -6.61 26.65
C ASN A 121 6.83 -8.06 26.54
N PRO A 122 7.25 -8.95 27.48
CA PRO A 122 6.92 -10.38 27.42
C PRO A 122 5.40 -10.68 27.43
N GLU A 123 4.62 -9.86 28.10
CA GLU A 123 3.17 -10.00 28.16
C GLU A 123 2.54 -9.64 26.81
N PHE A 124 2.95 -8.51 26.23
CA PHE A 124 2.42 -8.03 24.95
C PHE A 124 2.85 -8.92 23.78
N SER A 125 4.12 -9.34 23.75
CA SER A 125 4.61 -10.23 22.69
C SER A 125 3.92 -11.59 22.71
N LYS A 126 3.64 -12.13 23.90
CA LYS A 126 2.88 -13.38 24.06
C LYS A 126 1.42 -13.20 23.62
N SER A 127 0.77 -12.14 24.11
CA SER A 127 -0.62 -11.83 23.76
C SER A 127 -0.78 -11.63 22.24
N PHE A 128 0.17 -10.95 21.60
CA PHE A 128 0.17 -10.78 20.15
C PHE A 128 0.35 -12.11 19.40
N ALA A 129 1.29 -12.98 19.83
CA ALA A 129 1.49 -14.27 19.18
C ALA A 129 0.24 -15.16 19.25
N GLU A 130 -0.41 -15.22 20.42
CA GLU A 130 -1.67 -15.93 20.59
C GLU A 130 -2.81 -15.35 19.73
N TYR A 131 -2.84 -14.01 19.58
CA TYR A 131 -3.77 -13.35 18.70
C TYR A 131 -3.50 -13.66 17.22
N TYR A 132 -2.24 -13.65 16.79
CA TYR A 132 -1.85 -13.95 15.42
C TYR A 132 -2.25 -15.37 14.99
N ASP A 133 -2.10 -16.36 15.88
CA ASP A 133 -2.57 -17.72 15.62
C ASP A 133 -4.09 -17.75 15.40
N ARG A 134 -4.87 -17.04 16.25
CA ARG A 134 -6.33 -16.93 16.08
C ARG A 134 -6.71 -16.16 14.81
N PHE A 135 -5.99 -15.10 14.46
CA PHE A 135 -6.22 -14.31 13.25
C PHE A 135 -6.09 -15.18 12.00
N ASN A 136 -5.06 -16.01 11.93
CA ASN A 136 -4.88 -16.95 10.82
C ASN A 136 -5.95 -18.04 10.81
N TYR A 137 -6.33 -18.57 11.97
CA TYR A 137 -7.43 -19.50 12.08
C TYR A 137 -8.76 -18.91 11.56
N TYR A 138 -9.05 -17.64 11.86
CA TYR A 138 -10.25 -16.99 11.35
C TYR A 138 -10.19 -16.75 9.83
N ARG A 139 -9.01 -16.45 9.28
CA ARG A 139 -8.81 -16.35 7.82
C ARG A 139 -9.22 -17.65 7.12
N GLU A 140 -8.77 -18.80 7.63
CA GLU A 140 -9.10 -20.12 7.08
C GLU A 140 -10.56 -20.49 7.34
N LYS A 141 -11.05 -20.29 8.56
CA LYS A 141 -12.43 -20.62 8.96
C LYS A 141 -13.48 -19.99 8.07
N TYR A 142 -13.28 -18.72 7.74
CA TYR A 142 -14.24 -17.95 6.94
C TYR A 142 -13.97 -18.02 5.44
N ASP A 143 -12.82 -18.48 5.00
CA ASP A 143 -12.38 -18.42 3.60
C ASP A 143 -12.59 -16.99 3.04
N VAL A 144 -11.85 -16.04 3.63
CA VAL A 144 -12.04 -14.60 3.36
C VAL A 144 -11.87 -14.28 1.88
N ASP A 145 -10.97 -14.96 1.20
CA ASP A 145 -10.73 -14.76 -0.23
C ASP A 145 -11.98 -15.18 -1.04
N ALA A 146 -12.61 -16.32 -0.71
CA ALA A 146 -13.86 -16.73 -1.33
C ALA A 146 -15.00 -15.73 -1.06
N ILE A 147 -15.10 -15.17 0.16
CA ILE A 147 -16.09 -14.12 0.45
C ILE A 147 -15.90 -12.92 -0.47
N LEU A 148 -14.65 -12.44 -0.65
CA LEU A 148 -14.33 -11.28 -1.49
C LEU A 148 -14.50 -11.56 -2.99
N GLU A 149 -14.57 -12.83 -3.40
CA GLU A 149 -14.91 -13.28 -4.75
C GLU A 149 -16.43 -13.55 -4.95
N GLY A 150 -17.24 -13.40 -3.90
CA GLY A 150 -18.68 -13.58 -3.92
C GLY A 150 -19.16 -14.97 -3.49
N GLY A 151 -18.26 -15.82 -2.98
CA GLY A 151 -18.55 -17.16 -2.45
C GLY A 151 -19.15 -17.14 -1.02
N ILE A 152 -20.05 -16.20 -0.73
CA ILE A 152 -20.69 -16.07 0.58
C ILE A 152 -21.64 -17.24 0.83
N THR A 153 -21.40 -18.03 1.88
CA THR A 153 -22.23 -19.16 2.26
C THR A 153 -23.14 -18.84 3.47
N ALA A 154 -24.25 -19.55 3.58
CA ALA A 154 -25.12 -19.43 4.76
C ALA A 154 -24.38 -19.80 6.05
N GLN A 155 -23.41 -20.72 5.97
CA GLN A 155 -22.60 -21.14 7.12
C GLN A 155 -21.69 -20.01 7.59
N ASN A 156 -20.97 -19.33 6.67
CA ASN A 156 -20.12 -18.18 6.99
C ASN A 156 -20.91 -17.08 7.71
N ILE A 157 -22.14 -16.80 7.23
CA ILE A 157 -23.03 -15.81 7.86
C ILE A 157 -23.47 -16.28 9.26
N ALA A 158 -23.83 -17.55 9.42
CA ALA A 158 -24.25 -18.09 10.71
C ALA A 158 -23.12 -18.06 11.74
N ASP A 159 -21.91 -18.45 11.33
CA ASP A 159 -20.72 -18.44 12.18
C ASP A 159 -20.35 -17.00 12.57
N ALA A 160 -20.39 -16.05 11.65
CA ALA A 160 -20.13 -14.65 11.94
C ALA A 160 -21.16 -14.04 12.92
N ARG A 161 -22.44 -14.42 12.82
CA ARG A 161 -23.48 -13.99 13.78
C ARG A 161 -23.24 -14.53 15.19
N ALA A 162 -22.69 -15.73 15.29
CA ALA A 162 -22.37 -16.37 16.58
C ALA A 162 -21.02 -15.92 17.15
N ALA A 163 -20.21 -15.20 16.38
CA ALA A 163 -18.87 -14.76 16.73
C ALA A 163 -18.86 -13.78 17.92
N GLY A 164 -17.86 -13.89 18.78
CA GLY A 164 -17.59 -12.91 19.82
C GLY A 164 -16.96 -11.62 19.23
N THR A 165 -16.82 -10.61 20.07
CA THR A 165 -16.31 -9.29 19.64
C THR A 165 -14.92 -9.38 19.00
N GLU A 166 -13.99 -10.16 19.57
CA GLU A 166 -12.63 -10.35 19.04
C GLU A 166 -12.67 -10.93 17.63
N GLU A 167 -13.43 -12.00 17.43
CA GLU A 167 -13.57 -12.68 16.15
C GLU A 167 -14.23 -11.78 15.11
N ALA A 168 -15.25 -11.02 15.48
CA ALA A 168 -15.94 -10.08 14.58
C ALA A 168 -15.00 -8.94 14.13
N VAL A 169 -14.16 -8.41 15.02
CA VAL A 169 -13.16 -7.40 14.69
C VAL A 169 -12.07 -7.98 13.80
N ALA A 170 -11.57 -9.18 14.12
CA ALA A 170 -10.58 -9.87 13.31
C ALA A 170 -11.11 -10.14 11.89
N LEU A 171 -12.33 -10.63 11.76
CA LEU A 171 -12.97 -10.89 10.46
C LEU A 171 -13.15 -9.61 9.64
N MET A 172 -13.62 -8.53 10.28
CA MET A 172 -13.72 -7.22 9.62
C MET A 172 -12.35 -6.75 9.09
N ASN A 173 -11.28 -6.90 9.89
CA ASN A 173 -9.94 -6.49 9.48
C ASN A 173 -9.34 -7.40 8.40
N LEU A 174 -9.67 -8.68 8.39
CA LEU A 174 -9.32 -9.60 7.31
C LEU A 174 -9.96 -9.19 5.97
N LEU A 175 -11.24 -8.81 6.00
CA LEU A 175 -11.93 -8.27 4.82
C LEU A 175 -11.30 -6.95 4.37
N MET A 176 -11.00 -6.05 5.31
CA MET A 176 -10.29 -4.78 5.03
C MET A 176 -8.94 -5.00 4.36
N ASP A 177 -8.18 -5.98 4.83
CA ASP A 177 -6.86 -6.31 4.26
C ASP A 177 -6.99 -6.75 2.80
N GLY A 178 -7.84 -7.74 2.52
CA GLY A 178 -8.05 -8.24 1.17
C GLY A 178 -8.52 -7.14 0.20
N ILE A 179 -9.46 -6.28 0.63
CA ILE A 179 -9.92 -5.13 -0.15
C ILE A 179 -8.79 -4.12 -0.37
N THR A 180 -8.05 -3.78 0.68
CA THR A 180 -6.95 -2.81 0.60
C THR A 180 -5.86 -3.29 -0.36
N TYR A 181 -5.51 -4.59 -0.31
CA TYR A 181 -4.53 -5.20 -1.20
C TYR A 181 -4.95 -5.07 -2.68
N THR A 182 -6.19 -5.44 -3.01
CA THR A 182 -6.67 -5.37 -4.40
C THR A 182 -6.78 -3.92 -4.90
N MET A 183 -7.28 -3.00 -4.08
CA MET A 183 -7.41 -1.59 -4.41
C MET A 183 -6.05 -0.91 -4.59
N ARG A 184 -5.08 -1.22 -3.72
CA ARG A 184 -3.69 -0.75 -3.84
C ARG A 184 -3.05 -1.24 -5.14
N SER A 185 -3.23 -2.52 -5.47
CA SER A 185 -2.75 -3.13 -6.70
C SER A 185 -3.37 -2.48 -7.94
N CYS A 186 -4.68 -2.21 -7.91
CA CYS A 186 -5.40 -1.50 -8.96
C CYS A 186 -4.79 -0.10 -9.23
N ILE A 187 -4.65 0.71 -8.19
CA ILE A 187 -4.09 2.07 -8.30
C ILE A 187 -2.64 2.04 -8.80
N GLN A 188 -1.84 1.08 -8.33
CA GLN A 188 -0.46 0.93 -8.78
C GLN A 188 -0.39 0.52 -10.26
N MET A 189 -1.19 -0.44 -10.69
CA MET A 189 -1.22 -0.89 -12.08
C MET A 189 -1.65 0.23 -13.01
N GLU A 190 -2.67 0.99 -12.65
CA GLU A 190 -3.08 2.17 -13.42
C GLU A 190 -1.95 3.20 -13.55
N LYS A 191 -1.25 3.51 -12.45
CA LYS A 191 -0.10 4.41 -12.48
C LYS A 191 1.00 3.91 -13.42
N MET A 192 1.29 2.61 -13.39
CA MET A 192 2.27 1.98 -14.27
C MET A 192 1.88 2.12 -15.75
N ILE A 193 0.61 1.85 -16.07
CA ILE A 193 0.07 1.98 -17.44
C ILE A 193 0.17 3.43 -17.94
N ARG A 194 -0.25 4.40 -17.13
CA ARG A 194 -0.15 5.82 -17.48
C ARG A 194 1.29 6.29 -17.68
N LEU A 195 2.27 5.67 -17.04
CA LEU A 195 3.69 6.01 -17.20
C LEU A 195 4.35 5.32 -18.40
N ILE A 196 3.90 4.14 -18.80
CA ILE A 196 4.44 3.44 -19.98
C ILE A 196 3.76 3.92 -21.28
N HIS A 197 2.50 4.35 -21.23
CA HIS A 197 1.73 4.76 -22.39
C HIS A 197 2.43 5.79 -23.29
N PRO A 198 2.95 6.95 -22.82
CA PRO A 198 3.62 7.93 -23.69
C PRO A 198 4.88 7.37 -24.36
N ARG A 199 5.54 6.40 -23.75
CA ARG A 199 6.69 5.71 -24.35
C ARG A 199 6.25 4.79 -25.48
N MET A 200 5.13 4.09 -25.29
CA MET A 200 4.55 3.23 -26.32
C MET A 200 4.09 4.04 -27.54
N GLU A 201 3.46 5.20 -27.29
CA GLU A 201 3.09 6.14 -28.37
C GLU A 201 4.33 6.59 -29.16
N ASP A 202 5.37 7.07 -28.50
CA ASP A 202 6.60 7.53 -29.17
C ASP A 202 7.27 6.39 -29.97
N ILE A 203 7.32 5.17 -29.40
CA ILE A 203 7.84 3.98 -30.08
C ILE A 203 7.04 3.71 -31.37
N LEU A 204 5.71 3.70 -31.30
CA LEU A 204 4.84 3.42 -32.45
C LEU A 204 4.96 4.48 -33.54
N VAL A 205 4.99 5.75 -33.17
CA VAL A 205 5.19 6.88 -34.12
C VAL A 205 6.52 6.74 -34.83
N LYS A 206 7.61 6.47 -34.12
CA LYS A 206 8.94 6.30 -34.71
C LYS A 206 9.04 5.06 -35.64
N ILE A 207 8.41 3.96 -35.25
CA ILE A 207 8.30 2.77 -36.11
C ILE A 207 7.53 3.11 -37.38
N ASN A 208 6.44 3.86 -37.29
CA ASN A 208 5.65 4.28 -38.47
C ASN A 208 6.44 5.18 -39.38
N ASN A 209 7.35 6.00 -38.87
CA ASN A 209 8.27 6.83 -39.65
C ASN A 209 9.45 6.04 -40.26
N GLY A 210 9.46 4.70 -40.15
CA GLY A 210 10.42 3.83 -40.83
C GLY A 210 11.69 3.50 -40.04
N LEU A 211 11.74 3.83 -38.75
CA LEU A 211 12.85 3.45 -37.90
C LEU A 211 12.73 1.97 -37.43
N SER A 212 13.86 1.35 -37.12
CA SER A 212 13.92 -0.06 -36.64
C SER A 212 13.28 -0.18 -35.26
N CYS A 213 12.36 -1.14 -35.10
CA CYS A 213 11.72 -1.45 -33.83
C CYS A 213 12.76 -1.74 -32.74
N ARG A 214 13.74 -2.55 -33.07
CA ARG A 214 14.81 -2.97 -32.15
C ARG A 214 15.60 -1.76 -31.65
N GLN A 215 15.97 -0.85 -32.56
CA GLN A 215 16.76 0.32 -32.20
C GLN A 215 15.97 1.23 -31.24
N ILE A 216 14.72 1.57 -31.58
CA ILE A 216 13.90 2.51 -30.80
C ILE A 216 13.62 1.95 -29.39
N ILE A 217 13.19 0.69 -29.29
CA ILE A 217 12.89 0.09 -27.98
C ILE A 217 14.17 0.02 -27.13
N SER A 218 15.32 -0.30 -27.73
CA SER A 218 16.62 -0.30 -27.02
C SER A 218 17.02 1.09 -26.52
N GLU A 219 16.73 2.17 -27.28
CA GLU A 219 16.96 3.56 -26.85
C GLU A 219 16.09 3.89 -25.63
N HIS A 220 14.79 3.52 -25.62
CA HIS A 220 13.91 3.73 -24.46
C HIS A 220 14.37 2.94 -23.22
N ILE A 221 14.85 1.73 -23.38
CA ILE A 221 15.43 0.91 -22.30
C ILE A 221 16.67 1.61 -21.72
N MET A 222 17.58 2.10 -22.58
CA MET A 222 18.78 2.81 -22.15
C MET A 222 18.44 4.08 -21.38
N ASP A 223 17.47 4.86 -21.83
CA ASP A 223 17.05 6.10 -21.17
C ASP A 223 16.38 5.83 -19.81
N CYS A 224 15.57 4.77 -19.72
CA CYS A 224 15.01 4.31 -18.44
C CYS A 224 16.11 3.91 -17.46
N ASN A 225 17.09 3.11 -17.89
CA ASN A 225 18.21 2.69 -17.06
C ASN A 225 19.05 3.89 -16.58
N LYS A 226 19.40 4.82 -17.47
CA LYS A 226 20.14 6.05 -17.10
C LYS A 226 19.37 6.88 -16.06
N SER A 227 18.07 7.03 -16.25
CA SER A 227 17.20 7.79 -15.33
C SER A 227 17.11 7.12 -13.97
N LEU A 228 16.96 5.79 -13.93
CA LEU A 228 16.94 5.00 -12.71
C LEU A 228 18.26 5.09 -11.96
N ASP A 229 19.40 4.88 -12.64
CA ASP A 229 20.74 4.95 -12.06
C ASP A 229 21.02 6.34 -11.47
N LYS A 230 20.62 7.41 -12.18
CA LYS A 230 20.75 8.80 -11.69
C LYS A 230 19.94 9.00 -10.40
N ALA A 231 18.68 8.54 -10.37
CA ALA A 231 17.79 8.67 -9.23
C ALA A 231 18.29 7.87 -8.01
N VAL A 232 18.81 6.66 -8.23
CA VAL A 232 19.40 5.80 -7.18
C VAL A 232 20.66 6.43 -6.62
N ARG A 233 21.60 6.91 -7.46
CA ARG A 233 22.83 7.58 -7.01
C ARG A 233 22.53 8.86 -6.24
N ALA A 234 21.53 9.62 -6.65
CA ALA A 234 21.09 10.83 -5.94
C ALA A 234 20.30 10.53 -4.65
N ARG A 235 20.02 9.27 -4.34
CA ARG A 235 19.15 8.84 -3.23
C ARG A 235 17.77 9.53 -3.26
N ASN A 236 17.27 9.85 -4.44
CA ASN A 236 16.03 10.59 -4.68
C ASN A 236 14.98 9.73 -5.39
N ILE A 237 14.82 8.48 -4.93
CA ILE A 237 13.79 7.58 -5.43
C ILE A 237 13.21 6.77 -4.28
N SER A 238 11.88 6.80 -4.15
CA SER A 238 11.19 5.95 -3.18
C SER A 238 11.20 4.48 -3.62
N PRO A 239 11.11 3.52 -2.68
CA PRO A 239 11.01 2.09 -3.02
C PRO A 239 9.88 1.79 -4.00
N SER A 240 8.72 2.41 -3.82
CA SER A 240 7.57 2.26 -4.72
C SER A 240 7.88 2.75 -6.15
N ASN A 241 8.49 3.93 -6.29
CA ASN A 241 8.86 4.45 -7.61
C ASN A 241 9.96 3.59 -8.26
N LYS A 242 10.88 3.02 -7.47
CA LYS A 242 11.89 2.08 -7.98
C LYS A 242 11.22 0.82 -8.53
N LYS A 243 10.24 0.23 -7.82
CA LYS A 243 9.46 -0.92 -8.33
C LYS A 243 8.76 -0.59 -9.64
N ILE A 244 8.15 0.59 -9.76
CA ILE A 244 7.50 1.04 -11.01
C ILE A 244 8.51 1.14 -12.16
N GLN A 245 9.69 1.72 -11.95
CA GLN A 245 10.71 1.84 -13.00
C GLN A 245 11.22 0.47 -13.45
N HIS A 246 11.45 -0.46 -12.53
CA HIS A 246 11.81 -1.84 -12.89
C HIS A 246 10.70 -2.55 -13.68
N TRP A 247 9.43 -2.34 -13.32
CA TRP A 247 8.31 -2.89 -14.06
C TRP A 247 8.25 -2.36 -15.50
N ILE A 248 8.46 -1.04 -15.70
CA ILE A 248 8.52 -0.43 -17.03
C ILE A 248 9.65 -1.02 -17.84
N LEU A 249 10.86 -1.14 -17.27
CA LEU A 249 12.01 -1.75 -17.93
C LEU A 249 11.73 -3.19 -18.36
N HIS A 250 11.20 -4.02 -17.45
CA HIS A 250 10.86 -5.40 -17.73
C HIS A 250 9.86 -5.53 -18.91
N ASN A 251 8.83 -4.66 -18.95
CA ASN A 251 7.89 -4.67 -20.07
C ASN A 251 8.54 -4.24 -21.38
N LEU A 252 9.39 -3.21 -21.39
CA LEU A 252 10.11 -2.78 -22.61
C LEU A 252 11.05 -3.86 -23.10
N GLU A 253 11.76 -4.57 -22.22
CA GLU A 253 12.62 -5.72 -22.56
C GLU A 253 11.79 -6.86 -23.16
N ALA A 254 10.65 -7.20 -22.55
CA ALA A 254 9.73 -8.20 -23.10
C ALA A 254 9.18 -7.82 -24.47
N TYR A 255 8.90 -6.53 -24.71
CA TYR A 255 8.47 -6.03 -26.01
C TYR A 255 9.61 -6.12 -27.05
N LEU A 256 10.84 -5.79 -26.67
CA LEU A 256 12.01 -5.94 -27.51
C LEU A 256 12.20 -7.40 -27.95
N ASP A 257 12.11 -8.33 -27.02
CA ASP A 257 12.24 -9.76 -27.29
C ASP A 257 11.15 -10.26 -28.26
N LYS A 258 9.90 -9.91 -28.02
CA LYS A 258 8.78 -10.26 -28.91
C LYS A 258 8.95 -9.65 -30.31
N CYS A 259 9.29 -8.38 -30.41
CA CYS A 259 9.51 -7.72 -31.69
C CYS A 259 10.70 -8.31 -32.47
N THR A 260 11.74 -8.75 -31.76
CA THR A 260 12.92 -9.38 -32.39
C THR A 260 12.62 -10.81 -32.84
N ASN A 261 12.04 -11.64 -31.98
CA ASN A 261 11.87 -13.06 -32.22
C ASN A 261 10.63 -13.37 -33.08
N GLU A 262 9.49 -12.76 -32.80
CA GLU A 262 8.23 -13.01 -33.48
C GLU A 262 8.01 -12.01 -34.64
N GLY A 263 8.28 -10.73 -34.37
CA GLY A 263 8.12 -9.63 -35.33
C GLY A 263 9.19 -9.59 -36.41
N ARG A 264 10.38 -10.20 -36.14
CA ARG A 264 11.57 -10.19 -37.03
C ARG A 264 11.93 -8.77 -37.50
N ASP A 265 11.79 -7.80 -36.60
CA ASP A 265 11.99 -6.36 -36.85
C ASP A 265 11.16 -5.80 -38.02
N ASN A 266 10.08 -6.48 -38.40
CA ASN A 266 9.17 -6.03 -39.43
C ASN A 266 8.18 -5.02 -38.84
N LYS A 267 8.11 -3.81 -39.44
CA LYS A 267 7.28 -2.69 -39.01
C LYS A 267 5.85 -3.11 -38.63
N ASN A 268 5.11 -3.68 -39.57
CA ASN A 268 3.69 -4.00 -39.37
C ASN A 268 3.48 -5.06 -38.29
N ARG A 269 4.34 -6.08 -38.24
CA ARG A 269 4.26 -7.13 -37.23
C ARG A 269 4.59 -6.59 -35.84
N CYS A 270 5.65 -5.77 -35.72
CA CYS A 270 6.02 -5.16 -34.46
C CYS A 270 4.93 -4.22 -33.94
N THR A 271 4.32 -3.41 -34.81
CA THR A 271 3.18 -2.54 -34.44
C THR A 271 2.04 -3.36 -33.84
N VAL A 272 1.62 -4.44 -34.49
CA VAL A 272 0.55 -5.31 -33.99
C VAL A 272 0.94 -5.98 -32.66
N ILE A 273 2.18 -6.46 -32.52
CA ILE A 273 2.67 -7.07 -31.28
C ILE A 273 2.61 -6.06 -30.13
N LEU A 274 3.08 -4.84 -30.33
CA LEU A 274 3.11 -3.78 -29.32
C LEU A 274 1.70 -3.37 -28.91
N GLN A 275 0.80 -3.14 -29.86
CA GLN A 275 -0.60 -2.81 -29.59
C GLN A 275 -1.30 -3.91 -28.81
N ASN A 276 -1.17 -5.18 -29.22
CA ASN A 276 -1.78 -6.31 -28.54
C ASN A 276 -1.21 -6.47 -27.11
N SER A 277 0.10 -6.30 -26.94
CA SER A 277 0.73 -6.41 -25.63
C SER A 277 0.26 -5.30 -24.69
N PHE A 278 0.11 -4.07 -25.18
CA PHE A 278 -0.43 -2.97 -24.38
C PHE A 278 -1.92 -3.15 -24.06
N ASN A 279 -2.72 -3.59 -25.03
CA ASN A 279 -4.14 -3.89 -24.81
C ASN A 279 -4.33 -5.00 -23.75
N ASN A 280 -3.47 -5.99 -23.72
CA ASN A 280 -3.48 -7.01 -22.68
C ASN A 280 -3.20 -6.41 -21.28
N LEU A 281 -2.32 -5.42 -21.17
CA LEU A 281 -2.12 -4.68 -19.92
C LEU A 281 -3.38 -3.91 -19.50
N LEU A 282 -4.05 -3.23 -20.45
CA LEU A 282 -5.31 -2.52 -20.18
C LEU A 282 -6.40 -3.48 -19.71
N HIS A 283 -6.57 -4.63 -20.37
CA HIS A 283 -7.53 -5.66 -19.96
C HIS A 283 -7.21 -6.19 -18.56
N GLY A 284 -5.95 -6.49 -18.27
CA GLY A 284 -5.51 -6.92 -16.94
C GLY A 284 -5.86 -5.91 -15.86
N ALA A 285 -5.59 -4.62 -16.09
CA ALA A 285 -5.90 -3.55 -15.14
C ALA A 285 -7.40 -3.39 -14.91
N ASN A 286 -8.21 -3.47 -15.97
CA ASN A 286 -9.67 -3.38 -15.84
C ASN A 286 -10.25 -4.58 -15.07
N ASN A 287 -9.69 -5.77 -15.26
CA ASN A 287 -10.08 -6.95 -14.47
C ASN A 287 -9.78 -6.76 -12.98
N VAL A 288 -8.59 -6.26 -12.63
CA VAL A 288 -8.23 -5.97 -11.24
C VAL A 288 -9.14 -4.87 -10.65
N THR A 289 -9.48 -3.86 -11.43
CA THR A 289 -10.42 -2.81 -11.01
C THR A 289 -11.80 -3.39 -10.71
N GLN A 290 -12.32 -4.23 -11.60
CA GLN A 290 -13.62 -4.87 -11.41
C GLN A 290 -13.62 -5.83 -10.21
N GLN A 291 -12.57 -6.60 -10.03
CA GLN A 291 -12.39 -7.46 -8.85
C GLN A 291 -12.39 -6.63 -7.55
N SER A 292 -11.69 -5.49 -7.53
CA SER A 292 -11.66 -4.60 -6.36
C SER A 292 -13.03 -3.99 -6.04
N MET A 293 -13.79 -3.59 -7.07
CA MET A 293 -15.15 -3.09 -6.91
C MET A 293 -16.10 -4.18 -6.38
N ASN A 294 -15.99 -5.38 -6.94
CA ASN A 294 -16.81 -6.53 -6.52
C ASN A 294 -16.44 -6.98 -5.09
N GLY A 295 -15.14 -7.04 -4.75
CA GLY A 295 -14.69 -7.39 -3.41
C GLY A 295 -15.24 -6.44 -2.34
N LEU A 296 -15.19 -5.13 -2.60
CA LEU A 296 -15.80 -4.15 -1.70
C LEU A 296 -17.31 -4.38 -1.54
N LYS A 297 -18.02 -4.63 -2.65
CA LYS A 297 -19.45 -4.94 -2.63
C LYS A 297 -19.72 -6.20 -1.80
N TYR A 298 -18.99 -7.27 -2.04
CA TYR A 298 -19.22 -8.55 -1.34
C TYR A 298 -18.89 -8.45 0.15
N ALA A 299 -17.88 -7.65 0.53
CA ALA A 299 -17.61 -7.38 1.94
C ALA A 299 -18.79 -6.66 2.62
N PHE A 300 -19.36 -5.64 1.98
CA PHE A 300 -20.59 -4.99 2.48
C PHE A 300 -21.74 -5.96 2.57
N ASP A 301 -22.01 -6.76 1.51
CA ASP A 301 -23.08 -7.74 1.49
C ASP A 301 -22.92 -8.77 2.61
N PHE A 302 -21.72 -9.25 2.84
CA PHE A 302 -21.42 -10.19 3.91
C PHE A 302 -21.66 -9.57 5.30
N LEU A 303 -21.09 -8.39 5.57
CA LEU A 303 -21.21 -7.73 6.87
C LEU A 303 -22.67 -7.30 7.15
N GLU A 304 -23.40 -6.82 6.14
CA GLU A 304 -24.80 -6.45 6.28
C GLU A 304 -25.68 -7.70 6.59
N ASN A 305 -25.42 -8.82 5.92
CA ASN A 305 -26.12 -10.07 6.18
C ASN A 305 -25.76 -10.70 7.53
N ALA A 306 -24.50 -10.60 7.97
CA ALA A 306 -24.04 -11.19 9.23
C ALA A 306 -24.46 -10.36 10.44
N TYR A 307 -24.24 -9.05 10.40
CA TYR A 307 -24.35 -8.18 11.57
C TYR A 307 -25.47 -7.12 11.46
N GLY A 308 -25.94 -6.82 10.25
CA GLY A 308 -26.90 -5.76 9.98
C GLY A 308 -26.24 -4.41 9.63
N ALA A 309 -26.99 -3.59 8.88
CA ALA A 309 -26.53 -2.28 8.38
C ALA A 309 -26.16 -1.27 9.50
N ASP A 310 -26.90 -1.29 10.63
CA ASP A 310 -26.73 -0.35 11.74
C ASP A 310 -25.80 -0.88 12.84
N SER A 311 -25.15 -2.03 12.63
CA SER A 311 -24.28 -2.66 13.63
C SER A 311 -23.01 -1.86 13.91
N ASN A 312 -22.43 -2.06 15.08
CA ASN A 312 -21.14 -1.45 15.44
C ASN A 312 -20.01 -1.94 14.51
N VAL A 313 -20.07 -3.20 14.06
CA VAL A 313 -19.10 -3.77 13.10
C VAL A 313 -19.18 -3.03 11.78
N MET A 314 -20.39 -2.80 11.24
CA MET A 314 -20.57 -2.05 9.99
C MET A 314 -20.10 -0.59 10.12
N LYS A 315 -20.45 0.09 11.21
CA LYS A 315 -19.99 1.46 11.48
C LYS A 315 -18.46 1.55 11.52
N LYS A 316 -17.83 0.62 12.23
CA LYS A 316 -16.39 0.54 12.31
C LYS A 316 -15.76 0.25 10.94
N PHE A 317 -16.32 -0.66 10.16
CA PHE A 317 -15.85 -0.95 8.81
C PHE A 317 -15.88 0.30 7.90
N ILE A 318 -16.94 1.10 7.98
CA ILE A 318 -17.06 2.36 7.22
C ILE A 318 -16.01 3.38 7.68
N GLU A 319 -15.76 3.48 9.00
CA GLU A 319 -14.73 4.35 9.55
C GLU A 319 -13.34 3.93 9.05
N GLU A 320 -13.05 2.64 9.03
CA GLU A 320 -11.77 2.11 8.51
C GLU A 320 -11.60 2.41 7.01
N LEU A 321 -12.65 2.27 6.21
CA LEU A 321 -12.62 2.64 4.79
C LEU A 321 -12.32 4.14 4.58
N LYS A 322 -12.71 5.01 5.51
CA LYS A 322 -12.44 6.46 5.46
C LYS A 322 -11.02 6.80 5.89
N ILE A 323 -10.46 6.09 6.85
CA ILE A 323 -9.11 6.29 7.38
C ILE A 323 -8.05 5.75 6.43
N ASN A 324 -8.31 4.61 5.81
CA ASN A 324 -7.38 3.97 4.90
C ASN A 324 -7.27 4.74 3.58
N CYS A 325 -6.09 5.29 3.31
CA CYS A 325 -5.84 6.12 2.12
C CYS A 325 -6.07 5.37 0.79
N HIS A 326 -5.83 4.06 0.74
CA HIS A 326 -6.01 3.26 -0.48
C HIS A 326 -7.49 3.08 -0.81
N THR A 327 -8.31 2.72 0.19
CA THR A 327 -9.76 2.55 0.01
C THR A 327 -10.44 3.89 -0.26
N THR A 328 -10.07 4.95 0.46
CA THR A 328 -10.59 6.31 0.24
C THR A 328 -10.31 6.81 -1.18
N ASN A 329 -9.07 6.66 -1.66
CA ASN A 329 -8.71 7.06 -3.02
C ASN A 329 -9.43 6.22 -4.07
N PHE A 330 -9.56 4.92 -3.83
CA PHE A 330 -10.28 4.03 -4.73
C PHE A 330 -11.77 4.38 -4.82
N ILE A 331 -12.44 4.54 -3.67
CA ILE A 331 -13.88 4.88 -3.61
C ILE A 331 -14.15 6.24 -4.26
N LYS A 332 -13.32 7.26 -4.02
CA LYS A 332 -13.46 8.56 -4.68
C LYS A 332 -13.32 8.47 -6.19
N LYS A 333 -12.48 7.57 -6.67
CA LYS A 333 -12.18 7.42 -8.09
C LYS A 333 -13.21 6.58 -8.84
N TYR A 334 -13.56 5.43 -8.30
CA TYR A 334 -14.41 4.43 -8.97
C TYR A 334 -15.85 4.41 -8.45
N GLY A 335 -16.10 5.01 -7.29
CA GLY A 335 -17.39 5.03 -6.61
C GLY A 335 -17.66 3.75 -5.81
N SER A 336 -18.62 3.82 -4.90
CA SER A 336 -19.27 2.69 -4.25
C SER A 336 -20.62 3.13 -3.71
N GLU A 337 -21.69 2.71 -4.36
CA GLU A 337 -23.06 3.07 -3.96
C GLU A 337 -23.37 2.61 -2.53
N GLN A 338 -22.96 1.38 -2.17
CA GLN A 338 -23.16 0.85 -0.83
C GLN A 338 -22.42 1.64 0.23
N PHE A 339 -21.17 2.06 -0.04
CA PHE A 339 -20.42 2.92 0.89
C PHE A 339 -21.18 4.22 1.17
N TYR A 340 -21.59 4.96 0.14
CA TYR A 340 -22.29 6.23 0.33
C TYR A 340 -23.64 6.05 1.03
N ARG A 341 -24.40 5.01 0.68
CA ARG A 341 -25.66 4.65 1.33
C ARG A 341 -25.48 4.39 2.83
N LEU A 342 -24.53 3.53 3.19
CA LEU A 342 -24.30 3.10 4.58
C LEU A 342 -23.58 4.16 5.41
N ALA A 343 -22.72 4.99 4.79
CA ALA A 343 -22.06 6.10 5.44
C ALA A 343 -22.97 7.32 5.66
N GLY A 344 -24.16 7.35 5.05
CA GLY A 344 -25.06 8.50 5.08
C GLY A 344 -24.50 9.71 4.32
N GLU A 345 -23.62 9.49 3.34
CA GLU A 345 -22.97 10.54 2.54
C GLU A 345 -23.64 10.68 1.16
N PRO A 346 -23.62 11.89 0.57
CA PRO A 346 -24.10 12.07 -0.79
C PRO A 346 -23.23 11.29 -1.78
N VAL A 347 -23.87 10.60 -2.72
CA VAL A 347 -23.15 9.87 -3.77
C VAL A 347 -22.30 10.85 -4.58
N GLN A 348 -20.99 10.64 -4.57
CA GLN A 348 -20.07 11.41 -5.40
C GLN A 348 -19.95 10.77 -6.78
N GLN A 349 -19.91 11.60 -7.82
CA GLN A 349 -19.65 11.09 -9.16
C GLN A 349 -18.20 10.59 -9.24
N PRO A 350 -17.98 9.36 -9.76
CA PRO A 350 -16.63 8.85 -9.96
C PRO A 350 -15.79 9.78 -10.82
N THR A 351 -14.54 10.00 -10.40
CA THR A 351 -13.56 10.80 -11.18
C THR A 351 -12.76 9.95 -12.16
N TYR A 352 -13.23 8.75 -12.42
CA TYR A 352 -12.54 7.76 -13.25
C TYR A 352 -12.45 8.21 -14.71
N ASN A 353 -11.22 8.38 -15.20
CA ASN A 353 -10.92 8.44 -16.63
C ASN A 353 -10.65 7.02 -17.09
N ASN A 354 -11.47 6.53 -18.01
CA ASN A 354 -11.42 5.16 -18.50
C ASN A 354 -9.99 4.85 -19.02
N LEU A 355 -9.40 3.73 -18.56
CA LEU A 355 -8.10 3.29 -19.08
C LEU A 355 -8.16 2.91 -20.56
N TYR A 356 -9.34 2.56 -21.08
CA TYR A 356 -9.52 2.30 -22.52
C TYR A 356 -9.32 3.55 -23.39
N ASP A 357 -9.43 4.77 -22.82
CA ASP A 357 -9.09 6.02 -23.53
C ASP A 357 -7.58 6.12 -23.84
N LEU A 358 -6.75 5.27 -23.21
CA LEU A 358 -5.32 5.13 -23.49
C LEU A 358 -5.03 4.13 -24.64
N ASN A 359 -6.00 3.83 -25.48
CA ASN A 359 -5.83 2.91 -26.59
C ASN A 359 -4.80 3.46 -27.61
N LEU A 360 -3.81 2.64 -27.97
CA LEU A 360 -2.75 2.99 -28.93
C LEU A 360 -3.22 2.96 -30.40
N THR A 361 -4.49 2.57 -30.66
CA THR A 361 -5.03 2.51 -32.04
C THR A 361 -5.21 3.90 -32.64
N ASP A 362 -5.52 4.91 -31.84
CA ASP A 362 -5.79 6.28 -32.33
C ASP A 362 -4.53 7.03 -32.74
N CYS A 363 -3.36 6.62 -32.24
CA CYS A 363 -2.06 7.20 -32.63
C CYS A 363 -1.71 7.00 -34.11
N LEU A 364 -2.45 6.15 -34.81
CA LEU A 364 -2.21 5.85 -36.25
C LEU A 364 -3.17 6.57 -37.18
N LEU A 365 -4.28 7.12 -36.66
CA LEU A 365 -5.35 7.75 -37.46
C LEU A 365 -5.19 9.25 -37.63
N GLU A 366 -4.33 9.94 -36.90
CA GLU A 366 -4.13 11.38 -36.98
C GLU A 366 -3.14 11.83 -38.09
N GLN A 367 -2.68 10.92 -38.95
CA GLN A 367 -1.71 11.24 -40.04
C GLN A 367 -2.18 10.80 -41.43
N GLU A 368 -3.50 10.72 -41.67
CA GLU A 368 -4.04 10.68 -43.05
C GLU A 368 -4.61 12.07 -43.42
#